data_1320802e65a5dc22661e3ae9e220cadb
#
_entry.id   1320802e65a5dc22661e3ae9e220cadb
#
_cell.length_a   1.000
_cell.length_b   1.000
_cell.length_c   1.000
_cell.angle_alpha   90.00
_cell.angle_beta   90.00
_cell.angle_gamma   90.00
#
_symmetry.space_group_name_H-M   'P 1'
#
loop_
_entity.id
_entity.type
_entity.pdbx_description
1 polymer ?
#
loop_
_entity_poly.entity_id
_entity_poly.type
_entity_poly.pdbx_seq_one_letter_code
_entity_poly.pdbx_strand_id
1 'polypeptide(L)' 'MYYVYFARGYCNEEMIAQCRTLEAAILRADEEFANGARDIEVYDTDGVVIYTPEEEDFLFDEY' A
#
# COMPACT_ATOMS: atom_id res chain seq x y z
N MET A 1 -1.46 6.85 -13.67
CA MET A 1 -1.04 7.32 -12.34
C MET A 1 -1.58 6.38 -11.28
N TYR A 2 -0.75 6.03 -10.33
CA TYR A 2 -1.13 5.11 -9.27
C TYR A 2 -1.09 5.81 -7.93
N TYR A 3 -1.90 5.34 -6.99
CA TYR A 3 -2.00 5.99 -5.67
C TYR A 3 -1.77 4.95 -4.58
N VAL A 4 -0.96 5.33 -3.60
CA VAL A 4 -0.69 4.48 -2.46
C VAL A 4 -1.35 5.13 -1.24
N TYR A 5 -2.29 4.42 -0.66
CA TYR A 5 -3.02 4.90 0.51
C TYR A 5 -2.55 4.13 1.74
N PHE A 6 -2.26 4.85 2.82
CA PHE A 6 -1.79 4.19 4.02
C PHE A 6 -2.06 5.06 5.24
N ALA A 7 -2.04 4.43 6.41
CA ALA A 7 -2.25 5.12 7.68
C ALA A 7 -1.00 4.95 8.54
N ARG A 8 -0.58 6.03 9.18
CA ARG A 8 0.62 6.03 10.01
C ARG A 8 0.35 6.67 11.36
N GLY A 9 1.18 6.28 12.33
CA GLY A 9 1.19 6.94 13.62
C GLY A 9 0.07 6.49 14.53
N TYR A 10 0.07 7.06 15.71
CA TYR A 10 -0.91 6.70 16.73
C TYR A 10 -2.31 7.16 16.37
N CYS A 11 -2.40 8.25 15.63
CA CYS A 11 -3.69 8.82 15.27
C CYS A 11 -4.22 8.25 13.98
N ASN A 12 -3.56 7.25 13.40
CA ASN A 12 -3.95 6.68 12.12
C ASN A 12 -4.08 7.76 11.05
N GLU A 13 -3.06 8.57 10.95
CA GLU A 13 -3.05 9.63 9.97
C GLU A 13 -3.06 9.06 8.57
N GLU A 14 -4.06 9.42 7.80
CA GLU A 14 -4.22 8.88 6.45
C GLU A 14 -3.44 9.71 5.45
N MET A 15 -2.72 9.02 4.58
CA MET A 15 -1.88 9.68 3.60
C MET A 15 -2.04 9.00 2.25
N ILE A 16 -1.86 9.80 1.19
CA ILE A 16 -1.92 9.28 -0.17
C ILE A 16 -0.70 9.78 -0.92
N ALA A 17 -0.01 8.84 -1.55
CA ALA A 17 1.16 9.15 -2.36
C ALA A 17 0.86 8.81 -3.82
N GLN A 18 1.29 9.67 -4.73
CA GLN A 18 1.11 9.44 -6.16
C GLN A 18 2.37 8.86 -6.75
N CYS A 19 2.21 7.86 -7.60
CA CYS A 19 3.34 7.23 -8.27
C CYS A 19 3.02 7.10 -9.75
N ARG A 20 4.04 7.23 -10.57
CA ARG A 20 3.84 7.21 -12.01
C ARG A 20 3.69 5.81 -12.56
N THR A 21 4.31 4.83 -11.93
CA THR A 21 4.29 3.47 -12.43
C THR A 21 3.82 2.53 -11.34
N LEU A 22 3.33 1.37 -11.75
CA LEU A 22 2.93 0.36 -10.80
C LEU A 22 4.09 -0.11 -9.95
N GLU A 23 5.24 -0.25 -10.56
CA GLU A 23 6.43 -0.69 -9.86
C GLU A 23 6.79 0.28 -8.73
N ALA A 24 6.75 1.58 -9.02
CA ALA A 24 7.05 2.57 -8.01
C ALA A 24 6.02 2.55 -6.89
N ALA A 25 4.76 2.32 -7.25
CA ALA A 25 3.71 2.26 -6.24
C ALA A 25 3.90 1.07 -5.32
N ILE A 26 4.25 -0.08 -5.88
CA ILE A 26 4.48 -1.27 -5.09
C ILE A 26 5.68 -1.07 -4.15
N LEU A 27 6.74 -0.49 -4.67
CA LEU A 27 7.91 -0.20 -3.84
C LEU A 27 7.56 0.73 -2.70
N ARG A 28 6.76 1.76 -2.99
CA ARG A 28 6.36 2.70 -1.94
C ARG A 28 5.50 2.00 -0.89
N ALA A 29 4.59 1.14 -1.33
CA ALA A 29 3.73 0.41 -0.40
C ALA A 29 4.56 -0.50 0.50
N ASP A 30 5.52 -1.21 -0.07
CA ASP A 30 6.38 -2.08 0.71
C ASP A 30 7.22 -1.29 1.70
N GLU A 31 7.68 -0.14 1.29
CA GLU A 31 8.49 0.72 2.14
C GLU A 31 7.68 1.20 3.35
N GLU A 32 6.46 1.64 3.10
CA GLU A 32 5.61 2.10 4.20
C GLU A 32 5.23 0.95 5.11
N PHE A 33 5.02 -0.21 4.54
CA PHE A 33 4.72 -1.39 5.35
C PHE A 33 5.88 -1.71 6.28
N ALA A 34 7.10 -1.62 5.77
CA ALA A 34 8.29 -1.86 6.58
C ALA A 34 8.45 -0.82 7.69
N ASN A 35 7.91 0.38 7.46
CA ASN A 35 7.97 1.46 8.43
C ASN A 35 6.83 1.42 9.44
N GLY A 36 5.99 0.41 9.36
CA GLY A 36 4.92 0.26 10.33
C GLY A 36 3.59 0.86 9.94
N ALA A 37 3.45 1.30 8.71
CA ALA A 37 2.17 1.82 8.25
C ALA A 37 1.15 0.69 8.15
N ARG A 38 -0.13 1.05 8.22
CA ARG A 38 -1.22 0.09 8.19
C ARG A 38 -2.24 0.48 7.15
N ASP A 39 -3.11 -0.48 6.82
CA ASP A 39 -4.20 -0.27 5.84
C ASP A 39 -3.65 0.22 4.51
N ILE A 40 -2.56 -0.40 4.07
CA ILE A 40 -1.89 0.03 2.86
C ILE A 40 -2.58 -0.57 1.66
N GLU A 41 -2.95 0.30 0.71
CA GLU A 41 -3.62 -0.13 -0.52
C GLU A 41 -3.06 0.65 -1.69
N VAL A 42 -2.83 -0.05 -2.79
CA VAL A 42 -2.40 0.60 -4.02
C VAL A 42 -3.57 0.60 -4.99
N TYR A 43 -3.92 1.78 -5.47
CA TYR A 43 -5.04 1.96 -6.40
C TYR A 43 -4.51 2.28 -7.78
N ASP A 44 -5.22 1.79 -8.80
CA ASP A 44 -4.89 2.16 -10.16
C ASP A 44 -5.65 3.44 -10.55
N THR A 45 -5.55 3.80 -11.82
CA THR A 45 -6.17 5.02 -12.33
C THR A 45 -7.68 5.00 -12.17
N ASP A 46 -8.26 3.83 -12.17
CA ASP A 46 -9.72 3.68 -12.05
C ASP A 46 -10.19 3.59 -10.61
N GLY A 47 -9.26 3.64 -9.67
CA GLY A 47 -9.65 3.55 -8.27
C GLY A 47 -9.83 2.14 -7.77
N VAL A 48 -9.28 1.16 -8.46
CA VAL A 48 -9.39 -0.23 -8.06
C VAL A 48 -8.14 -0.62 -7.28
N VAL A 49 -8.33 -1.30 -6.15
CA VAL A 49 -7.21 -1.76 -5.34
C VAL A 49 -6.55 -2.92 -6.08
N ILE A 50 -5.27 -2.78 -6.36
CA ILE A 50 -4.55 -3.78 -7.13
C ILE A 50 -3.41 -4.44 -6.36
N TYR A 51 -3.09 -3.95 -5.16
CA TYR A 51 -2.00 -4.52 -4.39
C TYR A 51 -2.13 -4.10 -2.94
N THR A 52 -1.94 -5.06 -2.03
CA THR A 52 -1.89 -4.79 -0.60
C THR A 52 -0.82 -5.68 0.01
N PRO A 53 0.25 -5.10 0.53
CA PRO A 53 1.34 -5.92 1.09
C PRO A 53 0.91 -6.80 2.25
N GLU A 54 -0.04 -6.33 3.03
CA GLU A 54 -0.52 -7.11 4.16
C GLU A 54 -1.23 -8.38 3.73
N GLU A 55 -1.97 -8.28 2.67
CA GLU A 55 -2.72 -9.42 2.17
C GLU A 55 -1.80 -10.46 1.57
N GLU A 56 -0.74 -10.00 0.96
CA GLU A 56 0.22 -10.91 0.37
C GLU A 56 0.88 -11.78 1.43
N ASP A 57 1.18 -11.19 2.56
CA ASP A 57 1.74 -11.91 3.68
C ASP A 57 0.80 -13.00 4.14
N PHE A 58 -0.46 -12.65 4.20
CA PHE A 58 -1.47 -13.59 4.67
C PHE A 58 -1.55 -14.81 3.77
N LEU A 59 -1.39 -14.61 2.48
CA LEU A 59 -1.48 -15.73 1.54
C LEU A 59 -0.38 -16.75 1.73
N PHE A 60 0.76 -16.32 2.17
CA PHE A 60 1.86 -17.24 2.38
C PHE A 60 1.66 -18.16 3.54
N ASP A 61 0.87 -17.76 4.48
CA ASP A 61 0.65 -18.57 5.67
C ASP A 61 -0.26 -19.73 5.43
N GLU A 62 -0.69 -19.89 4.22
CA GLU A 62 -1.64 -20.92 3.91
C GLU A 62 -1.07 -22.30 3.93
N TYR A 63 0.13 -22.39 4.06
CA TYR A 63 0.69 -23.71 4.11
C TYR A 63 1.11 -24.04 5.41
#